data_19a1932f1b2bddb66127503ca3e9b1a6
#
_entry.id   19a1932f1b2bddb66127503ca3e9b1a6
#
_cell.length_a   1.000
_cell.length_b   1.000
_cell.length_c   1.000
_cell.angle_alpha   90.00
_cell.angle_beta   90.00
_cell.angle_gamma   90.00
#
_symmetry.space_group_name_H-M   'P 1'
#
loop_
_entity.id
_entity.type
_entity.pdbx_description
1 polymer ?
#
loop_
_entity_poly.entity_id
_entity_poly.type
_entity_poly.pdbx_seq_one_letter_code
_entity_poly.pdbx_strand_id
1 'polypeptide(L)'
;MAVIDGSTSKSTRQFSRFCSNGRYAMKLVSKCISKMPADTTCHRFCVQVSHSFAKATCSGSIFSGGWFRSRGLLPNPVDRLAASAVIFSRLRREIWMIGDCQCLVNGELFENPKPYESILAAKRADIIRRSPNQDDFLVHDSAREAIIPEMMQIMREQQNVKYAVIDGARIPEEHVRVLTLDFQPKEIVLASDGYPFLHPTLEESEKALARQLADDPLNIGTFQATKAFMKGNNSFDDRAYIRFKV
;
A
#
# COMPACT_ATOMS: atom_id res chain seq x y z
N MET A 1 -14.58 -8.45 5.31
CA MET A 1 -13.24 -8.47 5.94
C MET A 1 -12.29 -7.65 5.09
N ALA A 2 -11.25 -7.04 5.67
CA ALA A 2 -10.33 -6.21 4.89
C ALA A 2 -8.93 -6.19 5.51
N VAL A 3 -7.91 -6.04 4.66
CA VAL A 3 -6.58 -5.57 5.01
C VAL A 3 -6.40 -4.19 4.38
N ILE A 4 -5.83 -3.28 5.15
CA ILE A 4 -5.66 -1.88 4.77
C ILE A 4 -4.22 -1.50 5.06
N ASP A 5 -3.55 -0.99 4.05
CA ASP A 5 -2.21 -0.45 4.16
C ASP A 5 -2.21 1.07 3.98
N GLY A 6 -1.73 1.78 4.98
CA GLY A 6 -1.65 3.24 4.98
C GLY A 6 -0.29 3.72 4.53
N SER A 7 -0.20 4.31 3.37
CA SER A 7 1.07 4.74 2.77
C SER A 7 1.83 5.76 3.61
N THR A 8 3.14 5.55 3.76
CA THR A 8 4.05 6.53 4.35
C THR A 8 4.11 7.78 3.49
N SER A 9 3.89 8.95 4.10
CA SER A 9 3.96 10.24 3.39
C SER A 9 5.35 10.46 2.79
N LYS A 10 5.39 10.94 1.56
CA LYS A 10 6.61 11.39 0.86
C LYS A 10 6.81 12.89 1.00
N SER A 11 5.84 13.61 1.58
CA SER A 11 5.91 15.04 1.84
C SER A 11 6.04 15.34 3.35
N THR A 12 6.36 16.57 3.68
CA THR A 12 6.47 17.07 5.07
C THR A 12 5.10 17.37 5.71
N ARG A 13 3.99 17.25 4.95
CA ARG A 13 2.65 17.48 5.49
C ARG A 13 2.25 16.41 6.47
N GLN A 14 1.61 16.83 7.55
CA GLN A 14 0.98 15.96 8.54
C GLN A 14 -0.50 16.33 8.71
N PHE A 15 -1.36 15.33 8.76
CA PHE A 15 -2.81 15.50 8.93
C PHE A 15 -3.30 15.16 10.35
N SER A 16 -2.43 14.63 11.18
CA SER A 16 -2.72 14.31 12.58
C SER A 16 -1.52 14.62 13.46
N ARG A 17 -1.79 15.17 14.66
CA ARG A 17 -0.78 15.34 15.71
C ARG A 17 -0.54 14.07 16.52
N PHE A 18 -1.43 13.07 16.39
CA PHE A 18 -1.46 11.89 17.26
C PHE A 18 -0.99 10.61 16.57
N CYS A 19 -0.85 10.60 15.25
CA CYS A 19 -0.38 9.43 14.50
C CYS A 19 0.20 9.82 13.13
N SER A 20 0.98 8.90 12.53
CA SER A 20 1.49 9.06 11.17
C SER A 20 0.37 9.21 10.13
N ASN A 21 0.68 9.78 8.98
CA ASN A 21 -0.28 9.91 7.88
C ASN A 21 -0.82 8.56 7.41
N GLY A 22 0.05 7.53 7.30
CA GLY A 22 -0.38 6.17 6.95
C GLY A 22 -1.39 5.61 7.96
N ARG A 23 -1.10 5.71 9.26
CA ARG A 23 -2.04 5.27 10.31
C ARG A 23 -3.35 6.05 10.29
N TYR A 24 -3.31 7.34 9.96
CA TYR A 24 -4.52 8.15 9.83
C TYR A 24 -5.34 7.74 8.61
N ALA A 25 -4.68 7.52 7.46
CA ALA A 25 -5.32 7.02 6.24
C ALA A 25 -5.99 5.65 6.48
N MET A 26 -5.28 4.69 7.10
CA MET A 26 -5.82 3.39 7.48
C MET A 26 -7.10 3.52 8.34
N LYS A 27 -7.09 4.40 9.35
CA LYS A 27 -8.27 4.65 10.20
C LYS A 27 -9.45 5.22 9.42
N LEU A 28 -9.21 6.08 8.42
CA LEU A 28 -10.28 6.61 7.56
C LEU A 28 -10.92 5.51 6.72
N VAL A 29 -10.12 4.64 6.08
CA VAL A 29 -10.63 3.49 5.32
C VAL A 29 -11.41 2.54 6.23
N SER A 30 -10.86 2.18 7.39
CA SER A 30 -11.51 1.31 8.37
C SER A 30 -12.87 1.87 8.82
N LYS A 31 -12.93 3.18 9.09
CA LYS A 31 -14.18 3.88 9.44
C LYS A 31 -15.20 3.87 8.29
N CYS A 32 -14.75 3.97 7.04
CA CYS A 32 -15.64 3.84 5.89
C CYS A 32 -16.22 2.43 5.81
N ILE A 33 -15.37 1.40 5.89
CA ILE A 33 -15.78 -0.01 5.83
C ILE A 33 -16.78 -0.33 6.95
N SER A 34 -16.52 0.10 8.19
CA SER A 34 -17.38 -0.19 9.35
C SER A 34 -18.79 0.41 9.26
N LYS A 35 -18.99 1.43 8.41
CA LYS A 35 -20.25 2.13 8.22
C LYS A 35 -20.99 1.74 6.95
N MET A 36 -20.41 0.89 6.13
CA MET A 36 -21.01 0.51 4.86
C MET A 36 -22.12 -0.54 5.03
N PRO A 37 -23.24 -0.38 4.32
CA PRO A 37 -24.19 -1.47 4.12
C PRO A 37 -23.53 -2.70 3.51
N ALA A 38 -24.02 -3.89 3.87
CA ALA A 38 -23.43 -5.15 3.41
C ALA A 38 -23.55 -5.36 1.88
N ASP A 39 -24.53 -4.74 1.24
CA ASP A 39 -24.82 -4.77 -0.19
C ASP A 39 -24.04 -3.73 -1.02
N THR A 40 -23.19 -2.93 -0.37
CA THR A 40 -22.38 -1.89 -1.04
C THR A 40 -21.56 -2.51 -2.20
N THR A 41 -21.59 -1.85 -3.36
CA THR A 41 -20.76 -2.21 -4.53
C THR A 41 -19.34 -1.64 -4.40
N CYS A 42 -18.38 -2.22 -5.12
CA CYS A 42 -17.01 -1.70 -5.20
C CYS A 42 -17.00 -0.22 -5.63
N HIS A 43 -17.74 0.14 -6.68
CA HIS A 43 -17.91 1.53 -7.13
C HIS A 43 -18.37 2.45 -5.99
N ARG A 44 -19.45 2.09 -5.29
CA ARG A 44 -20.01 2.91 -4.19
C ARG A 44 -18.99 3.06 -3.05
N PHE A 45 -18.23 2.01 -2.74
CA PHE A 45 -17.13 2.09 -1.77
C PHE A 45 -16.07 3.10 -2.22
N CYS A 46 -15.58 3.00 -3.46
CA CYS A 46 -14.57 3.91 -4.01
C CYS A 46 -15.01 5.37 -3.93
N VAL A 47 -16.28 5.67 -4.28
CA VAL A 47 -16.83 7.03 -4.18
C VAL A 47 -16.86 7.52 -2.73
N GLN A 48 -17.35 6.69 -1.80
CA GLN A 48 -17.49 7.07 -0.39
C GLN A 48 -16.14 7.27 0.31
N VAL A 49 -15.17 6.39 0.05
CA VAL A 49 -13.84 6.49 0.66
C VAL A 49 -13.08 7.70 0.11
N SER A 50 -13.15 7.96 -1.20
CA SER A 50 -12.57 9.17 -1.81
C SER A 50 -13.13 10.45 -1.19
N HIS A 51 -14.46 10.52 -1.02
CA HIS A 51 -15.09 11.68 -0.36
C HIS A 51 -14.61 11.86 1.10
N SER A 52 -14.46 10.76 1.84
CA SER A 52 -13.98 10.80 3.23
C SER A 52 -12.55 11.31 3.34
N PHE A 53 -11.67 10.89 2.41
CA PHE A 53 -10.29 11.38 2.34
C PHE A 53 -10.22 12.84 1.91
N ALA A 54 -10.95 13.25 0.89
CA ALA A 54 -11.04 14.64 0.47
C ALA A 54 -11.50 15.54 1.63
N LYS A 55 -12.54 15.13 2.38
CA LYS A 55 -13.00 15.87 3.57
C LYS A 55 -11.95 15.95 4.66
N ALA A 56 -11.21 14.86 4.93
CA ALA A 56 -10.16 14.84 5.93
C ALA A 56 -8.99 15.77 5.58
N THR A 57 -8.60 15.81 4.31
CA THR A 57 -7.54 16.71 3.82
C THR A 57 -7.98 18.18 3.82
N CYS A 58 -9.26 18.47 3.58
CA CYS A 58 -9.83 19.83 3.65
C CYS A 58 -9.94 20.36 5.08
N SER A 59 -10.06 19.50 6.09
CA SER A 59 -10.21 19.92 7.49
C SER A 59 -8.95 20.50 8.12
N GLY A 60 -7.81 20.40 7.47
CA GLY A 60 -6.56 21.05 7.84
C GLY A 60 -5.38 20.09 7.90
N SER A 61 -4.20 20.65 7.69
CA SER A 61 -2.92 19.97 7.85
C SER A 61 -1.94 20.83 8.66
N ILE A 62 -0.97 20.20 9.30
CA ILE A 62 0.12 20.88 9.97
C ILE A 62 1.27 20.96 8.96
N PHE A 63 1.77 22.16 8.73
CA PHE A 63 2.92 22.40 7.86
C PHE A 63 3.90 23.35 8.53
N SER A 64 5.17 22.97 8.63
CA SER A 64 6.25 23.81 9.20
C SER A 64 5.90 24.45 10.56
N GLY A 65 5.19 23.70 11.44
CA GLY A 65 4.79 24.17 12.77
C GLY A 65 3.51 25.00 12.82
N GLY A 66 2.86 25.29 11.69
CA GLY A 66 1.57 25.99 11.62
C GLY A 66 0.42 25.08 11.19
N TRP A 67 -0.82 25.51 11.52
CA TRP A 67 -2.04 24.86 11.05
C TRP A 67 -2.51 25.50 9.75
N PHE A 68 -2.61 24.70 8.69
CA PHE A 68 -3.09 25.16 7.38
C PHE A 68 -4.39 24.45 6.99
N ARG A 69 -5.38 25.21 6.57
CA ARG A 69 -6.69 24.70 6.10
C ARG A 69 -6.79 24.82 4.57
N SER A 70 -6.95 23.68 3.90
CA SER A 70 -7.19 23.66 2.45
C SER A 70 -8.68 23.82 2.13
N ARG A 71 -9.02 24.53 1.05
CA ARG A 71 -10.42 24.67 0.58
C ARG A 71 -10.87 23.51 -0.31
N GLY A 72 -10.05 22.50 -0.56
CA GLY A 72 -10.35 21.37 -1.42
C GLY A 72 -9.30 20.28 -1.35
N LEU A 73 -9.44 19.26 -2.18
CA LEU A 73 -8.41 18.24 -2.35
C LEU A 73 -7.09 18.87 -2.76
N LEU A 74 -6.00 18.49 -2.11
CA LEU A 74 -4.67 19.00 -2.46
C LEU A 74 -4.34 18.63 -3.91
N PRO A 75 -3.90 19.61 -4.74
CA PRO A 75 -3.66 19.37 -6.16
C PRO A 75 -2.55 18.35 -6.40
N ASN A 76 -1.48 18.39 -5.60
CA ASN A 76 -0.36 17.46 -5.73
C ASN A 76 -0.66 16.13 -5.00
N PRO A 77 -0.73 14.98 -5.72
CA PRO A 77 -0.98 13.66 -5.11
C PRO A 77 0.01 13.28 -4.01
N VAL A 78 1.28 13.70 -4.12
CA VAL A 78 2.33 13.40 -3.14
C VAL A 78 2.03 13.99 -1.76
N ASP A 79 1.27 15.09 -1.72
CA ASP A 79 0.90 15.78 -0.48
C ASP A 79 -0.38 15.22 0.17
N ARG A 80 -1.06 14.28 -0.47
CA ARG A 80 -2.30 13.70 0.03
C ARG A 80 -2.04 12.57 1.00
N LEU A 81 -3.04 12.28 1.85
CA LEU A 81 -3.13 10.98 2.51
C LEU A 81 -3.33 9.90 1.44
N ALA A 82 -2.70 8.76 1.62
CA ALA A 82 -2.87 7.65 0.68
C ALA A 82 -2.98 6.31 1.44
N ALA A 83 -3.75 5.38 0.86
CA ALA A 83 -3.88 4.02 1.34
C ALA A 83 -4.18 3.06 0.20
N SER A 84 -3.81 1.80 0.40
CA SER A 84 -4.24 0.63 -0.36
C SER A 84 -5.18 -0.21 0.50
N ALA A 85 -6.05 -0.98 -0.13
CA ALA A 85 -6.93 -1.90 0.59
C ALA A 85 -7.30 -3.11 -0.26
N VAL A 86 -7.37 -4.27 0.38
CA VAL A 86 -8.01 -5.46 -0.16
C VAL A 86 -9.20 -5.84 0.74
N ILE A 87 -10.38 -5.95 0.13
CA ILE A 87 -11.66 -6.06 0.85
C ILE A 87 -12.45 -7.25 0.32
N PHE A 88 -12.84 -8.17 1.20
CA PHE A 88 -13.81 -9.21 0.87
C PHE A 88 -15.22 -8.78 1.26
N SER A 89 -16.09 -8.65 0.26
CA SER A 89 -17.53 -8.43 0.41
C SER A 89 -18.26 -9.76 0.46
N ARG A 90 -18.74 -10.16 1.65
CA ARG A 90 -19.39 -11.46 1.85
C ARG A 90 -20.66 -11.60 1.05
N LEU A 91 -21.54 -10.58 1.06
CA LEU A 91 -22.82 -10.63 0.38
C LEU A 91 -22.69 -10.70 -1.12
N ARG A 92 -21.68 -9.99 -1.67
CA ARG A 92 -21.43 -9.94 -3.10
C ARG A 92 -20.54 -11.07 -3.59
N ARG A 93 -19.86 -11.77 -2.66
CA ARG A 93 -18.82 -12.75 -2.96
C ARG A 93 -17.73 -12.17 -3.87
N GLU A 94 -17.30 -10.98 -3.56
CA GLU A 94 -16.29 -10.25 -4.34
C GLU A 94 -15.10 -9.90 -3.44
N ILE A 95 -13.89 -9.93 -4.02
CA ILE A 95 -12.68 -9.32 -3.43
C ILE A 95 -12.34 -8.08 -4.25
N TRP A 96 -12.24 -6.94 -3.60
CA TRP A 96 -11.87 -5.66 -4.20
C TRP A 96 -10.45 -5.30 -3.82
N MET A 97 -9.59 -5.07 -4.82
CA MET A 97 -8.18 -4.69 -4.62
C MET A 97 -7.97 -3.27 -5.15
N ILE A 98 -7.80 -2.31 -4.25
CA ILE A 98 -7.52 -0.90 -4.55
C ILE A 98 -6.09 -0.62 -4.07
N GLY A 99 -5.16 -0.39 -5.01
CA GLY A 99 -3.72 -0.33 -4.72
C GLY A 99 -3.08 -1.71 -4.71
N ASP A 100 -1.97 -1.86 -4.00
CA ASP A 100 -0.98 -2.93 -4.07
C ASP A 100 -1.07 -4.02 -2.99
N CYS A 101 -2.13 -4.04 -2.19
CA CYS A 101 -2.41 -5.19 -1.33
C CYS A 101 -2.61 -6.47 -2.15
N GLN A 102 -2.39 -7.62 -1.52
CA GLN A 102 -2.42 -8.96 -2.16
C GLN A 102 -3.54 -9.83 -1.59
N CYS A 103 -3.92 -10.89 -2.33
CA CYS A 103 -4.74 -11.95 -1.77
C CYS A 103 -4.42 -13.32 -2.37
N LEU A 104 -4.72 -14.38 -1.60
CA LEU A 104 -4.79 -15.74 -2.11
C LEU A 104 -6.25 -16.20 -2.10
N VAL A 105 -6.64 -16.92 -3.15
CA VAL A 105 -7.90 -17.65 -3.22
C VAL A 105 -7.59 -19.12 -3.52
N ASN A 106 -7.81 -20.01 -2.58
CA ASN A 106 -7.42 -21.42 -2.67
C ASN A 106 -5.94 -21.62 -3.05
N GLY A 107 -5.04 -20.76 -2.55
CA GLY A 107 -3.60 -20.81 -2.83
C GLY A 107 -3.17 -20.08 -4.12
N GLU A 108 -4.09 -19.65 -4.96
CA GLU A 108 -3.77 -18.83 -6.14
C GLU A 108 -3.56 -17.38 -5.74
N LEU A 109 -2.40 -16.80 -6.12
CA LEU A 109 -2.00 -15.43 -5.78
C LEU A 109 -2.60 -14.43 -6.78
N PHE A 110 -3.18 -13.37 -6.22
CA PHE A 110 -3.66 -12.20 -6.96
C PHE A 110 -3.00 -10.95 -6.39
N GLU A 111 -2.39 -10.18 -7.28
CA GLU A 111 -1.70 -8.92 -6.98
C GLU A 111 -2.23 -7.82 -7.90
N ASN A 112 -2.01 -6.58 -7.49
CA ASN A 112 -2.34 -5.39 -8.27
C ASN A 112 -1.21 -4.35 -8.12
N PRO A 113 0.03 -4.68 -8.57
CA PRO A 113 1.21 -3.86 -8.34
C PRO A 113 1.13 -2.53 -9.10
N LYS A 114 1.75 -1.50 -8.56
CA LYS A 114 1.92 -0.23 -9.27
C LYS A 114 2.94 -0.40 -10.41
N PRO A 115 2.63 0.03 -11.63
CA PRO A 115 3.44 -0.28 -12.82
C PRO A 115 4.91 0.18 -12.75
N TYR A 116 5.21 1.18 -11.92
CA TYR A 116 6.56 1.76 -11.82
C TYR A 116 7.44 1.10 -10.75
N GLU A 117 6.87 0.31 -9.83
CA GLU A 117 7.62 -0.20 -8.67
C GLU A 117 8.77 -1.11 -9.07
N SER A 118 8.55 -2.03 -10.01
CA SER A 118 9.59 -2.92 -10.52
C SER A 118 10.74 -2.15 -11.20
N ILE A 119 10.40 -1.08 -11.93
CA ILE A 119 11.39 -0.23 -12.61
C ILE A 119 12.28 0.49 -11.60
N LEU A 120 11.67 1.10 -10.57
CA LEU A 120 12.41 1.79 -9.51
C LEU A 120 13.18 0.83 -8.60
N ALA A 121 12.64 -0.35 -8.33
CA ALA A 121 13.32 -1.40 -7.60
C ALA A 121 14.58 -1.87 -8.35
N ALA A 122 14.50 -2.09 -9.68
CA ALA A 122 15.63 -2.44 -10.50
C ALA A 122 16.70 -1.33 -10.53
N LYS A 123 16.30 -0.06 -10.66
CA LYS A 123 17.22 1.09 -10.58
C LYS A 123 17.93 1.16 -9.25
N ARG A 124 17.20 1.01 -8.14
CA ARG A 124 17.79 0.97 -6.80
C ARG A 124 18.78 -0.18 -6.67
N ALA A 125 18.40 -1.39 -7.12
CA ALA A 125 19.27 -2.56 -7.08
C ALA A 125 20.57 -2.33 -7.87
N ASP A 126 20.49 -1.67 -9.03
CA ASP A 126 21.64 -1.35 -9.86
C ASP A 126 22.62 -0.36 -9.18
N ILE A 127 22.07 0.67 -8.49
CA ILE A 127 22.89 1.60 -7.69
C ILE A 127 23.67 0.83 -6.62
N ILE A 128 22.98 -0.06 -5.87
CA ILE A 128 23.59 -0.82 -4.79
C ILE A 128 24.68 -1.79 -5.33
N ARG A 129 24.39 -2.51 -6.41
CA ARG A 129 25.34 -3.46 -7.01
C ARG A 129 26.63 -2.81 -7.50
N ARG A 130 26.58 -1.55 -7.91
CA ARG A 130 27.76 -0.77 -8.33
C ARG A 130 28.53 -0.16 -7.17
N SER A 131 27.99 -0.19 -5.96
CA SER A 131 28.66 0.34 -4.78
C SER A 131 29.73 -0.63 -4.27
N PRO A 132 30.91 -0.13 -3.86
CA PRO A 132 31.96 -0.96 -3.29
C PRO A 132 31.62 -1.51 -1.89
N ASN A 133 30.74 -0.83 -1.15
CA ASN A 133 30.32 -1.24 0.19
C ASN A 133 28.77 -1.29 0.26
N GLN A 134 28.21 -2.49 0.09
CA GLN A 134 26.76 -2.67 0.06
C GLN A 134 26.12 -2.65 1.46
N ASP A 135 26.87 -2.99 2.50
CA ASP A 135 26.33 -3.06 3.87
C ASP A 135 25.92 -1.68 4.43
N ASP A 136 26.51 -0.60 3.90
CA ASP A 136 26.15 0.76 4.30
C ASP A 136 24.67 1.07 4.02
N PHE A 137 24.07 0.46 2.99
CA PHE A 137 22.67 0.65 2.64
C PHE A 137 21.69 0.02 3.65
N LEU A 138 22.15 -0.90 4.51
CA LEU A 138 21.35 -1.43 5.62
C LEU A 138 21.25 -0.45 6.79
N VAL A 139 22.15 0.51 6.86
CA VAL A 139 22.15 1.58 7.88
C VAL A 139 21.50 2.84 7.34
N HIS A 140 21.83 3.20 6.09
CA HIS A 140 21.31 4.38 5.41
C HIS A 140 21.11 4.09 3.93
N ASP A 141 19.87 3.92 3.49
CA ASP A 141 19.51 3.55 2.12
C ASP A 141 19.57 4.75 1.16
N SER A 142 20.78 5.23 0.86
CA SER A 142 21.00 6.32 -0.08
C SER A 142 20.57 5.98 -1.51
N ALA A 143 20.54 4.69 -1.88
CA ALA A 143 20.00 4.25 -3.17
C ALA A 143 18.47 4.47 -3.24
N ARG A 144 17.74 4.26 -2.11
CA ARG A 144 16.33 4.65 -2.01
C ARG A 144 16.16 6.16 -2.15
N GLU A 145 16.99 6.95 -1.47
CA GLU A 145 16.92 8.41 -1.57
C GLU A 145 17.12 8.89 -3.01
N ALA A 146 18.02 8.26 -3.75
CA ALA A 146 18.27 8.59 -5.15
C ALA A 146 17.08 8.35 -6.08
N ILE A 147 16.20 7.38 -5.78
CA ILE A 147 15.01 7.09 -6.59
C ILE A 147 13.76 7.86 -6.14
N ILE A 148 13.74 8.45 -4.93
CA ILE A 148 12.57 9.18 -4.41
C ILE A 148 12.14 10.34 -5.32
N PRO A 149 12.99 11.19 -5.88
CA PRO A 149 12.58 12.27 -6.78
C PRO A 149 11.79 11.77 -8.00
N GLU A 150 12.27 10.69 -8.65
CA GLU A 150 11.59 10.07 -9.77
C GLU A 150 10.27 9.41 -9.33
N MET A 151 10.26 8.71 -8.21
CA MET A 151 9.03 8.15 -7.62
C MET A 151 7.98 9.24 -7.40
N MET A 152 8.37 10.37 -6.84
CA MET A 152 7.46 11.50 -6.59
C MET A 152 6.95 12.11 -7.89
N GLN A 153 7.77 12.18 -8.93
CA GLN A 153 7.34 12.64 -10.25
C GLN A 153 6.29 11.69 -10.84
N ILE A 154 6.57 10.39 -10.82
CA ILE A 154 5.62 9.37 -11.31
C ILE A 154 4.30 9.41 -10.53
N MET A 155 4.34 9.58 -9.21
CA MET A 155 3.13 9.73 -8.40
C MET A 155 2.31 10.97 -8.81
N ARG A 156 2.95 12.11 -9.09
CA ARG A 156 2.25 13.33 -9.57
C ARG A 156 1.52 13.09 -10.89
N GLU A 157 2.12 12.35 -11.80
CA GLU A 157 1.65 12.15 -13.17
C GLU A 157 0.69 10.97 -13.32
N GLN A 158 0.88 9.91 -12.52
CA GLN A 158 0.25 8.62 -12.77
C GLN A 158 -0.72 8.14 -11.68
N GLN A 159 -0.64 8.69 -10.45
CA GLN A 159 -1.53 8.29 -9.35
C GLN A 159 -2.98 8.61 -9.68
N ASN A 160 -3.86 7.60 -9.61
CA ASN A 160 -5.25 7.65 -10.07
C ASN A 160 -5.43 8.04 -11.56
N VAL A 161 -4.38 7.76 -12.39
CA VAL A 161 -4.41 7.85 -13.86
C VAL A 161 -3.98 6.53 -14.50
N LYS A 162 -2.94 5.88 -13.93
CA LYS A 162 -2.38 4.61 -14.43
C LYS A 162 -2.48 3.48 -13.41
N TYR A 163 -2.77 3.77 -12.15
CA TYR A 163 -3.00 2.82 -11.07
C TYR A 163 -3.91 3.44 -10.01
N ALA A 164 -4.66 2.60 -9.30
CA ALA A 164 -5.60 3.05 -8.28
C ALA A 164 -4.92 3.25 -6.92
N VAL A 165 -5.28 4.36 -6.22
CA VAL A 165 -4.90 4.65 -4.84
C VAL A 165 -6.06 5.35 -4.14
N ILE A 166 -6.30 5.03 -2.88
CA ILE A 166 -7.26 5.76 -2.04
C ILE A 166 -6.57 7.03 -1.51
N ASP A 167 -6.79 8.18 -2.17
CA ASP A 167 -6.12 9.45 -1.81
C ASP A 167 -7.06 10.67 -1.76
N GLY A 168 -8.36 10.43 -1.94
CA GLY A 168 -9.39 11.48 -1.99
C GLY A 168 -9.71 11.97 -3.41
N ALA A 169 -8.92 11.64 -4.42
CA ALA A 169 -9.30 11.81 -5.81
C ALA A 169 -10.28 10.69 -6.25
N ARG A 170 -10.86 10.86 -7.43
CA ARG A 170 -11.62 9.80 -8.07
C ARG A 170 -10.70 8.60 -8.32
N ILE A 171 -11.10 7.44 -7.85
CA ILE A 171 -10.40 6.17 -8.12
C ILE A 171 -10.85 5.66 -9.50
N PRO A 172 -9.93 5.42 -10.44
CA PRO A 172 -10.27 4.85 -11.76
C PRO A 172 -10.64 3.37 -11.61
N GLU A 173 -11.87 3.03 -12.01
CA GLU A 173 -12.41 1.68 -11.83
C GLU A 173 -11.64 0.63 -12.63
N GLU A 174 -11.12 1.01 -13.78
CA GLU A 174 -10.30 0.18 -14.66
C GLU A 174 -8.97 -0.27 -14.03
N HIS A 175 -8.54 0.38 -12.95
CA HIS A 175 -7.35 0.03 -12.18
C HIS A 175 -7.67 -0.61 -10.83
N VAL A 176 -8.96 -0.83 -10.53
CA VAL A 176 -9.41 -1.60 -9.37
C VAL A 176 -9.63 -3.05 -9.82
N ARG A 177 -8.89 -3.98 -9.22
CA ARG A 177 -9.11 -5.39 -9.50
C ARG A 177 -10.26 -5.92 -8.67
N VAL A 178 -11.27 -6.49 -9.33
CA VAL A 178 -12.42 -7.13 -8.68
C VAL A 178 -12.42 -8.61 -9.05
N LEU A 179 -12.37 -9.48 -8.03
CA LEU A 179 -12.48 -10.92 -8.19
C LEU A 179 -13.88 -11.35 -7.74
N THR A 180 -14.66 -11.95 -8.64
CA THR A 180 -15.96 -12.54 -8.29
C THR A 180 -15.77 -14.02 -7.96
N LEU A 181 -16.24 -14.44 -6.79
CA LEU A 181 -16.12 -15.82 -6.32
C LEU A 181 -17.42 -16.57 -6.53
N ASP A 182 -17.33 -17.81 -7.01
CA ASP A 182 -18.44 -18.75 -7.05
C ASP A 182 -18.89 -19.15 -5.63
N PHE A 183 -19.95 -19.98 -5.53
CA PHE A 183 -20.51 -20.42 -4.26
C PHE A 183 -19.81 -21.65 -3.65
N GLN A 184 -18.75 -22.17 -4.30
CA GLN A 184 -17.96 -23.24 -3.71
C GLN A 184 -17.16 -22.74 -2.51
N PRO A 185 -16.88 -23.59 -1.51
CA PRO A 185 -16.05 -23.23 -0.38
C PRO A 185 -14.69 -22.71 -0.84
N LYS A 186 -14.29 -21.56 -0.31
CA LYS A 186 -12.99 -20.94 -0.61
C LYS A 186 -12.22 -20.67 0.67
N GLU A 187 -10.91 -20.92 0.59
CA GLU A 187 -9.96 -20.39 1.55
C GLU A 187 -9.37 -19.09 1.01
N ILE A 188 -9.45 -18.04 1.79
CA ILE A 188 -9.03 -16.69 1.39
C ILE A 188 -7.96 -16.20 2.37
N VAL A 189 -6.90 -15.65 1.81
CA VAL A 189 -5.92 -14.83 2.53
C VAL A 189 -5.97 -13.43 1.95
N LEU A 190 -6.05 -12.41 2.80
CA LEU A 190 -5.84 -11.01 2.44
C LEU A 190 -4.58 -10.53 3.15
N ALA A 191 -3.70 -9.83 2.44
CA ALA A 191 -2.44 -9.33 2.99
C ALA A 191 -2.04 -7.97 2.42
N SER A 192 -1.23 -7.20 3.16
CA SER A 192 -0.52 -6.05 2.62
C SER A 192 0.70 -6.50 1.78
N ASP A 193 1.32 -5.58 1.06
CA ASP A 193 2.51 -5.79 0.23
C ASP A 193 3.81 -6.00 1.04
N GLY A 194 3.73 -5.94 2.38
CA GLY A 194 4.85 -6.23 3.27
C GLY A 194 5.30 -7.69 3.29
N TYR A 195 4.60 -8.60 2.59
CA TYR A 195 5.02 -9.98 2.35
C TYR A 195 5.56 -10.13 0.93
N PRO A 196 6.89 -10.30 0.73
CA PRO A 196 7.47 -10.52 -0.60
C PRO A 196 7.00 -11.83 -1.24
N PHE A 197 6.67 -12.82 -0.39
CA PHE A 197 6.16 -14.14 -0.79
C PHE A 197 4.98 -14.49 0.13
N LEU A 198 3.77 -14.32 -0.40
CA LEU A 198 2.55 -14.63 0.35
C LEU A 198 2.22 -16.11 0.22
N HIS A 199 1.98 -16.77 1.35
CA HIS A 199 1.62 -18.18 1.45
C HIS A 199 0.24 -18.38 2.10
N PRO A 200 -0.38 -19.59 1.92
CA PRO A 200 -1.66 -19.90 2.53
C PRO A 200 -1.69 -19.85 4.06
N THR A 201 -0.54 -19.97 4.73
CA THR A 201 -0.44 -19.82 6.18
C THR A 201 0.44 -18.66 6.56
N LEU A 202 0.12 -18.04 7.71
CA LEU A 202 0.93 -16.95 8.26
C LEU A 202 2.35 -17.44 8.56
N GLU A 203 2.48 -18.68 9.09
CA GLU A 203 3.78 -19.27 9.43
C GLU A 203 4.69 -19.40 8.19
N GLU A 204 4.16 -19.87 7.07
CA GLU A 204 4.92 -19.99 5.82
C GLU A 204 5.32 -18.64 5.26
N SER A 205 4.42 -17.64 5.31
CA SER A 205 4.70 -16.27 4.88
C SER A 205 5.79 -15.62 5.74
N GLU A 206 5.75 -15.79 7.07
CA GLU A 206 6.78 -15.29 7.98
C GLU A 206 8.13 -16.02 7.80
N LYS A 207 8.11 -17.34 7.54
CA LYS A 207 9.34 -18.09 7.19
C LYS A 207 9.95 -17.62 5.89
N ALA A 208 9.14 -17.33 4.86
CA ALA A 208 9.63 -16.81 3.59
C ALA A 208 10.23 -15.40 3.76
N LEU A 209 9.59 -14.53 4.56
CA LEU A 209 10.12 -13.22 4.91
C LEU A 209 11.46 -13.32 5.68
N ALA A 210 11.54 -14.23 6.64
CA ALA A 210 12.78 -14.44 7.40
C ALA A 210 13.94 -14.96 6.53
N ARG A 211 13.63 -15.83 5.54
CA ARG A 211 14.63 -16.25 4.53
C ARG A 211 15.08 -15.08 3.66
N GLN A 212 14.14 -14.26 3.15
CA GLN A 212 14.47 -13.07 2.36
C GLN A 212 15.40 -12.12 3.15
N LEU A 213 15.11 -11.90 4.46
CA LEU A 213 15.97 -11.09 5.33
C LEU A 213 17.37 -11.70 5.49
N ALA A 214 17.48 -13.03 5.58
CA ALA A 214 18.76 -13.72 5.76
C ALA A 214 19.58 -13.75 4.46
N ASP A 215 18.93 -14.02 3.32
CA ASP A 215 19.60 -14.29 2.05
C ASP A 215 19.86 -13.01 1.24
N ASP A 216 18.93 -12.04 1.29
CA ASP A 216 19.01 -10.77 0.55
C ASP A 216 18.35 -9.62 1.33
N PRO A 217 18.97 -9.14 2.41
CA PRO A 217 18.42 -8.05 3.23
C PRO A 217 18.31 -6.72 2.46
N LEU A 218 19.02 -6.57 1.36
CA LEU A 218 18.96 -5.38 0.51
C LEU A 218 17.79 -5.39 -0.47
N ASN A 219 17.11 -6.53 -0.67
CA ASN A 219 16.04 -6.70 -1.65
C ASN A 219 16.50 -6.29 -3.07
N ILE A 220 17.61 -6.87 -3.51
CA ILE A 220 18.23 -6.59 -4.82
C ILE A 220 18.41 -7.85 -5.68
N GLY A 221 18.11 -9.02 -5.12
CA GLY A 221 18.25 -10.33 -5.77
C GLY A 221 16.98 -10.78 -6.50
N THR A 222 16.47 -11.93 -6.11
CA THR A 222 15.26 -12.54 -6.70
C THR A 222 14.00 -11.69 -6.44
N PHE A 223 13.84 -11.18 -5.21
CA PHE A 223 12.85 -10.17 -4.87
C PHE A 223 13.52 -8.80 -4.86
N GLN A 224 13.04 -7.90 -5.72
CA GLN A 224 13.52 -6.53 -5.75
C GLN A 224 12.47 -5.57 -5.22
N ALA A 225 12.87 -4.70 -4.28
CA ALA A 225 11.99 -3.69 -3.72
C ALA A 225 12.63 -2.30 -3.71
N THR A 226 11.80 -1.27 -3.58
CA THR A 226 12.25 0.12 -3.47
C THR A 226 12.86 0.45 -2.10
N LYS A 227 12.95 -0.50 -1.18
CA LYS A 227 13.54 -0.37 0.18
C LYS A 227 14.19 -1.68 0.64
N ALA A 228 15.20 -1.53 1.51
CA ALA A 228 15.90 -2.63 2.18
C ALA A 228 15.25 -2.98 3.52
N PHE A 229 15.68 -4.10 4.11
CA PHE A 229 15.56 -4.32 5.54
C PHE A 229 16.57 -3.44 6.26
N MET A 230 16.11 -2.38 6.91
CA MET A 230 17.01 -1.54 7.69
C MET A 230 17.51 -2.29 8.92
N LYS A 231 18.77 -2.08 9.30
CA LYS A 231 19.39 -2.72 10.46
C LYS A 231 18.54 -2.58 11.72
N GLY A 232 18.24 -3.70 12.35
CA GLY A 232 17.39 -3.77 13.56
C GLY A 232 15.90 -3.97 13.28
N ASN A 233 15.44 -3.92 12.02
CA ASN A 233 14.09 -4.24 11.65
C ASN A 233 13.96 -5.75 11.31
N ASN A 234 12.79 -6.30 11.54
CA ASN A 234 12.41 -7.67 11.15
C ASN A 234 11.54 -7.73 9.89
N SER A 235 11.34 -6.59 9.24
CA SER A 235 10.64 -6.44 7.97
C SER A 235 11.13 -5.20 7.24
N PHE A 236 10.99 -5.18 5.91
CA PHE A 236 11.27 -3.99 5.09
C PHE A 236 10.05 -3.05 5.00
N ASP A 237 8.85 -3.55 5.32
CA ASP A 237 7.60 -2.79 5.38
C ASP A 237 6.67 -3.26 6.49
N ASP A 238 5.65 -2.46 6.81
CA ASP A 238 4.54 -2.87 7.68
C ASP A 238 3.75 -4.00 7.01
N ARG A 239 3.30 -4.99 7.80
CA ARG A 239 2.60 -6.14 7.27
C ARG A 239 1.35 -6.49 8.05
N ALA A 240 0.32 -6.88 7.30
CA ALA A 240 -0.94 -7.37 7.84
C ALA A 240 -1.37 -8.62 7.06
N TYR A 241 -1.97 -9.58 7.77
CA TYR A 241 -2.39 -10.86 7.24
C TYR A 241 -3.69 -11.29 7.90
N ILE A 242 -4.66 -11.75 7.13
CA ILE A 242 -5.88 -12.39 7.62
C ILE A 242 -6.24 -13.57 6.73
N ARG A 243 -6.56 -14.72 7.34
CA ARG A 243 -7.00 -15.95 6.67
C ARG A 243 -8.37 -16.37 7.18
N PHE A 244 -9.25 -16.78 6.28
CA PHE A 244 -10.60 -17.24 6.60
C PHE A 244 -11.16 -18.14 5.50
N LYS A 245 -12.25 -18.86 5.83
CA LYS A 245 -13.01 -19.67 4.87
C LYS A 245 -14.40 -19.08 4.65
N VAL A 246 -14.92 -19.22 3.43
CA VAL A 246 -16.24 -18.74 3.02
C VAL A 246 -16.95 -19.75 2.16
#